data_64a60837de83d19fd49345b773302cc0
#
_entry.id   64a60837de83d19fd49345b773302cc0
#
_cell.length_a   1.000
_cell.length_b   1.000
_cell.length_c   1.000
_cell.angle_alpha   90.00
_cell.angle_beta   90.00
_cell.angle_gamma   90.00
#
_symmetry.space_group_name_H-M   'P 1'
#
loop_
_entity.id
_entity.type
_entity.pdbx_description
1 polymer ?
#
loop_
_entity_poly.entity_id
_entity_poly.type
_entity_poly.pdbx_seq_one_letter_code
_entity_poly.pdbx_strand_id
1 'polypeptide(L)'
;MLVSLAEIIDRCPGLAIEISGHTDSVGSDDANQRLSERRAASVASYLVGQGVEAPRMTTAGYGETRPVADNDTERGRWRNRRIEFSIME
;
A
#
# COMPACT_ATOMS: atom_id res chain seq x y z
N MET A 1 10.21 -9.61 2.15
CA MET A 1 9.99 -8.48 1.23
C MET A 1 10.02 -7.13 1.94
N LEU A 2 9.19 -6.92 2.98
CA LEU A 2 9.14 -5.62 3.68
C LEU A 2 10.46 -5.26 4.37
N VAL A 3 11.19 -6.25 4.91
CA VAL A 3 12.51 -6.02 5.51
C VAL A 3 13.50 -5.54 4.46
N SER A 4 13.49 -6.15 3.26
CA SER A 4 14.37 -5.72 2.17
C SER A 4 14.04 -4.31 1.70
N LEU A 5 12.76 -3.94 1.68
CA LEU A 5 12.35 -2.58 1.33
C LEU A 5 12.85 -1.57 2.36
N ALA A 6 12.75 -1.89 3.65
CA ALA A 6 13.28 -1.04 4.72
C ALA A 6 14.78 -0.81 4.57
N GLU A 7 15.54 -1.85 4.23
CA GLU A 7 16.97 -1.74 3.99
C GLU A 7 17.30 -0.82 2.81
N ILE A 8 16.54 -0.92 1.71
CA ILE A 8 16.73 -0.07 0.53
C ILE A 8 16.46 1.39 0.88
N ILE A 9 15.35 1.67 1.58
CA ILE A 9 14.99 3.03 1.98
C ILE A 9 16.06 3.61 2.91
N ASP A 10 16.59 2.81 3.82
CA ASP A 10 17.61 3.23 4.77
C ASP A 10 18.93 3.61 4.08
N ARG A 11 19.28 2.90 3.01
CA ARG A 11 20.48 3.18 2.22
C ARG A 11 20.35 4.42 1.32
N CYS A 12 19.12 4.89 1.11
CA CYS A 12 18.83 6.02 0.22
C CYS A 12 18.17 7.14 1.03
N PRO A 13 18.93 7.90 1.84
CA PRO A 13 18.35 8.82 2.84
C PRO A 13 17.50 9.94 2.27
N GLY A 14 17.57 10.25 0.98
CA GLY A 14 16.69 11.23 0.34
C GLY A 14 15.43 10.63 -0.26
N LEU A 15 15.28 9.31 -0.20
CA LEU A 15 14.16 8.61 -0.84
C LEU A 15 12.89 8.74 -0.01
N ALA A 16 11.81 9.17 -0.64
CA ALA A 16 10.47 9.16 -0.06
C ALA A 16 9.58 8.22 -0.86
N ILE A 17 8.63 7.57 -0.18
CA ILE A 17 7.72 6.62 -0.82
C ILE A 17 6.28 6.88 -0.43
N GLU A 18 5.37 6.55 -1.34
CA GLU A 18 3.94 6.41 -1.05
C GLU A 18 3.62 4.93 -0.92
N ILE A 19 2.90 4.59 0.15
CA ILE A 19 2.37 3.24 0.37
C ILE A 19 0.88 3.32 0.08
N SER A 20 0.42 2.59 -0.93
CA SER A 20 -0.98 2.64 -1.31
C SER A 20 -1.66 1.29 -1.12
N GLY A 21 -2.87 1.33 -0.54
CA GLY A 21 -3.72 0.16 -0.35
C GLY A 21 -4.80 0.09 -1.41
N HIS A 22 -5.09 -1.13 -1.84
CA HIS A 22 -6.08 -1.40 -2.87
C HIS A 22 -6.96 -2.57 -2.48
N THR A 23 -8.19 -2.58 -2.98
CA THR A 23 -9.16 -3.64 -2.75
C THR A 23 -9.74 -4.14 -4.07
N ASP A 24 -10.49 -5.24 -4.02
CA ASP A 24 -11.38 -5.62 -5.10
C ASP A 24 -12.69 -4.82 -5.01
N SER A 25 -13.66 -5.15 -5.84
CA SER A 25 -14.95 -4.44 -5.92
C SER A 25 -16.05 -5.05 -5.05
N VAL A 26 -15.73 -6.03 -4.21
CA VAL A 26 -16.73 -6.66 -3.32
C VAL A 26 -16.94 -5.78 -2.09
N GLY A 27 -18.21 -5.50 -1.78
CA GLY A 27 -18.57 -4.63 -0.67
C GLY A 27 -18.80 -3.19 -1.10
N SER A 28 -19.04 -2.31 -0.13
CA SER A 28 -19.29 -0.90 -0.43
C SER A 28 -18.00 -0.13 -0.70
N ASP A 29 -18.12 0.94 -1.49
CA ASP A 29 -16.99 1.83 -1.79
C ASP A 29 -16.39 2.41 -0.51
N ASP A 30 -17.23 2.84 0.44
CA ASP A 30 -16.77 3.43 1.70
C ASP A 30 -16.00 2.42 2.54
N ALA A 31 -16.50 1.18 2.64
CA ALA A 31 -15.81 0.13 3.40
C ALA A 31 -14.47 -0.21 2.77
N ASN A 32 -14.42 -0.31 1.45
CA ASN A 32 -13.19 -0.62 0.72
C ASN A 32 -12.18 0.53 0.82
N GLN A 33 -12.66 1.77 0.78
CA GLN A 33 -11.80 2.93 0.96
C GLN A 33 -11.13 2.90 2.34
N ARG A 34 -11.91 2.70 3.40
CA ARG A 34 -11.38 2.64 4.77
C ARG A 34 -10.44 1.46 4.97
N LEU A 35 -10.78 0.30 4.39
CA LEU A 35 -9.94 -0.89 4.49
C LEU A 35 -8.58 -0.65 3.83
N SER A 36 -8.56 -0.05 2.64
CA SER A 36 -7.32 0.24 1.92
C SER A 36 -6.45 1.23 2.67
N GLU A 37 -7.04 2.24 3.29
CA GLU A 37 -6.33 3.22 4.12
C GLU A 37 -5.70 2.54 5.34
N ARG A 38 -6.45 1.68 6.04
CA ARG A 38 -5.94 0.96 7.21
C ARG A 38 -4.80 0.01 6.84
N ARG A 39 -4.90 -0.68 5.70
CA ARG A 39 -3.84 -1.57 5.24
C ARG A 39 -2.56 -0.81 4.94
N ALA A 40 -2.66 0.32 4.26
CA ALA A 40 -1.50 1.15 3.98
C ALA A 40 -0.85 1.67 5.28
N ALA A 41 -1.67 2.13 6.22
CA ALA A 41 -1.18 2.60 7.52
C ALA A 41 -0.51 1.49 8.32
N SER A 42 -1.03 0.27 8.28
CA SER A 42 -0.42 -0.88 8.96
C SER A 42 0.96 -1.21 8.40
N VAL A 43 1.12 -1.14 7.08
CA VAL A 43 2.41 -1.37 6.44
C VAL A 43 3.39 -0.28 6.83
N ALA A 44 2.97 0.98 6.85
CA ALA A 44 3.82 2.09 7.28
C ALA A 44 4.29 1.90 8.72
N SER A 45 3.38 1.50 9.63
CA SER A 45 3.73 1.22 11.03
C SER A 45 4.75 0.10 11.13
N TYR A 46 4.61 -0.96 10.34
CA TYR A 46 5.57 -2.04 10.30
C TYR A 46 6.97 -1.53 9.90
N LEU A 47 7.02 -0.70 8.86
CA LEU A 47 8.29 -0.17 8.36
C LEU A 47 8.95 0.78 9.38
N VAL A 48 8.17 1.56 10.12
CA VAL A 48 8.70 2.36 11.24
C VAL A 48 9.37 1.45 12.26
N GLY A 49 8.75 0.33 12.59
CA GLY A 49 9.34 -0.68 13.47
C GLY A 49 10.63 -1.28 12.93
N GLN A 50 10.85 -1.23 11.62
CA GLN A 50 12.07 -1.71 10.96
C GLN A 50 13.11 -0.59 10.77
N GLY A 51 12.86 0.60 11.29
CA GLY A 51 13.83 1.69 11.26
C GLY A 51 13.61 2.74 10.17
N VAL A 52 12.53 2.66 9.39
CA VAL A 52 12.22 3.68 8.38
C VAL A 52 11.59 4.89 9.07
N GLU A 53 12.12 6.07 8.80
CA GLU A 53 11.63 7.30 9.40
C GLU A 53 10.24 7.67 8.85
N ALA A 54 9.29 7.93 9.74
CA ALA A 54 7.91 8.22 9.36
C ALA A 54 7.76 9.35 8.33
N PRO A 55 8.49 10.48 8.43
CA PRO A 55 8.37 11.56 7.44
C PRO A 55 8.76 11.19 6.02
N ARG A 56 9.43 10.06 5.82
CA ARG A 56 9.81 9.58 4.48
C ARG A 56 8.70 8.79 3.80
N MET A 57 7.60 8.55 4.49
CA MET A 57 6.49 7.74 3.99
C MET A 57 5.20 8.54 4.00
N THR A 58 4.41 8.37 2.95
CA THR A 58 3.01 8.81 2.92
C THR A 58 2.15 7.58 2.66
N THR A 59 0.92 7.60 3.14
CA THR A 59 -0.02 6.51 2.93
C THR A 59 -1.24 7.02 2.18
N ALA A 60 -1.80 6.17 1.33
CA ALA A 60 -3.02 6.48 0.60
C ALA A 60 -3.86 5.20 0.46
N GLY A 61 -5.16 5.34 0.52
CA GLY A 61 -6.09 4.27 0.19
C GLY A 61 -6.84 4.63 -1.07
N TYR A 62 -6.82 3.76 -2.04
CA TYR A 62 -7.53 3.97 -3.30
C TYR A 62 -8.78 3.08 -3.41
N GLY A 63 -9.05 2.24 -2.39
CA GLY A 63 -10.19 1.35 -2.40
C GLY A 63 -10.18 0.48 -3.66
N GLU A 64 -11.31 0.43 -4.35
CA GLU A 64 -11.45 -0.34 -5.60
C GLU A 64 -11.20 0.48 -6.87
N THR A 65 -10.75 1.74 -6.74
CA THR A 65 -10.72 2.70 -7.87
C THR A 65 -9.57 2.47 -8.85
N ARG A 66 -8.58 1.65 -8.51
CA ARG A 66 -7.39 1.39 -9.36
C ARG A 66 -7.17 -0.11 -9.56
N PRO A 67 -8.08 -0.80 -10.25
CA PRO A 67 -7.92 -2.24 -10.48
C PRO A 67 -6.75 -2.51 -11.44
N VAL A 68 -6.05 -3.62 -11.22
CA VAL A 68 -5.00 -4.13 -12.12
C VAL A 68 -5.43 -5.41 -12.82
N ALA A 69 -6.61 -5.94 -12.43
CA ALA A 69 -7.13 -7.19 -12.97
C ALA A 69 -8.66 -7.15 -12.95
N ASP A 70 -9.27 -8.16 -13.54
CA ASP A 70 -10.73 -8.29 -13.66
C ASP A 70 -11.34 -8.63 -12.29
N ASN A 71 -12.32 -7.84 -11.86
CA ASN A 71 -13.08 -8.08 -10.63
C ASN A 71 -14.15 -9.17 -10.79
N ASP A 72 -14.44 -9.62 -12.00
CA ASP A 72 -15.43 -10.66 -12.26
C ASP A 72 -14.91 -12.06 -11.94
N THR A 73 -13.61 -12.23 -11.77
CA THR A 73 -13.02 -13.53 -11.44
C THR A 73 -12.35 -13.47 -10.06
N GLU A 74 -12.32 -14.61 -9.36
CA GLU A 74 -11.65 -14.68 -8.05
C GLU A 74 -10.15 -14.38 -8.18
N ARG A 75 -9.51 -14.88 -9.22
CA ARG A 75 -8.10 -14.62 -9.48
C ARG A 75 -7.83 -13.13 -9.68
N GLY A 76 -8.68 -12.46 -10.45
CA GLY A 76 -8.57 -11.02 -10.68
C GLY A 76 -8.79 -10.23 -9.40
N ARG A 77 -9.80 -10.58 -8.62
CA ARG A 77 -10.06 -9.94 -7.33
C ARG A 77 -8.88 -10.09 -6.38
N TRP A 78 -8.29 -11.28 -6.31
CA TRP A 78 -7.11 -11.51 -5.49
C TRP A 78 -5.95 -10.58 -5.87
N ARG A 79 -5.73 -10.37 -7.17
CA ARG A 79 -4.68 -9.47 -7.65
C ARG A 79 -4.97 -8.01 -7.34
N ASN A 80 -6.23 -7.61 -7.24
CA ASN A 80 -6.63 -6.25 -6.89
C ASN A 80 -6.44 -5.97 -5.39
N ARG A 81 -6.50 -6.97 -4.53
CA ARG A 81 -6.28 -6.85 -3.08
C ARG A 81 -4.78 -6.80 -2.81
N ARG A 82 -4.20 -5.60 -2.88
CA ARG A 82 -2.75 -5.45 -2.83
C ARG A 82 -2.30 -4.17 -2.13
N ILE A 83 -1.03 -4.15 -1.79
CA ILE A 83 -0.30 -2.94 -1.37
C ILE A 83 0.72 -2.62 -2.46
N GLU A 84 0.84 -1.36 -2.82
CA GLU A 84 1.85 -0.89 -3.78
C GLU A 84 2.76 0.14 -3.12
N PHE A 85 3.99 0.20 -3.59
CA PHE A 85 4.99 1.16 -3.15
C PHE A 85 5.42 1.98 -4.36
N SER A 86 5.33 3.31 -4.24
CA SER A 86 5.71 4.22 -5.31
C SER A 86 6.76 5.20 -4.80
N ILE A 87 7.84 5.36 -5.55
CA ILE A 87 8.89 6.32 -5.21
C ILE A 87 8.37 7.71 -5.56
N MET A 88 8.46 8.61 -4.59
CA MET A 88 8.09 10.02 -4.76
C MET A 88 9.34 10.84 -5.02
N GLU A 89 9.32 11.58 -6.11
CA GLU A 89 10.42 12.46 -6.50
C GLU A 89 10.18 13.90 -6.12
#